data_49c7088953812711f6d4235639dfd7d0
#
_entry.id   49c7088953812711f6d4235639dfd7d0
#
_cell.length_a   1.000
_cell.length_b   1.000
_cell.length_c   1.000
_cell.angle_alpha   90.00
_cell.angle_beta   90.00
_cell.angle_gamma   90.00
#
_symmetry.space_group_name_H-M   'P 1'
#
loop_
_entity.id
_entity.type
_entity.pdbx_description
1 polymer ?
#
loop_
_entity_poly.entity_id
_entity_poly.type
_entity_poly.pdbx_seq_one_letter_code
_entity_poly.pdbx_strand_id
1 'polypeptide(L)'
;ITWVLPNTDFSSLVTGGRSTVACRVPDHNQARELCSXFGGPIISTSLNRSGQAPVISYEKATAEFSGEVDFILPGQISGYDGPSTIYGLDGVRLR
;
A
#
# COMPACT_ATOMS: atom_id res chain seq x y z
N ILE A 1 -0.63 7.46 -7.91
CA ILE A 1 -0.90 8.64 -7.08
C ILE A 1 -1.72 8.24 -5.87
N THR A 2 -1.30 8.68 -4.73
CA THR A 2 -2.03 8.49 -3.48
C THR A 2 -2.70 9.81 -3.10
N TRP A 3 -3.95 9.76 -2.70
CA TRP A 3 -4.71 10.93 -2.32
C TRP A 3 -5.05 10.89 -0.84
N VAL A 4 -4.84 12.01 -0.15
CA VAL A 4 -5.29 12.16 1.21
C VAL A 4 -6.72 12.68 1.17
N LEU A 5 -7.64 11.93 1.74
CA LEU A 5 -9.07 12.23 1.67
C LEU A 5 -9.65 12.39 3.08
N PRO A 6 -10.79 13.08 3.23
CA PRO A 6 -11.43 13.11 4.54
C PRO A 6 -11.83 11.70 4.95
N ASN A 7 -11.63 11.38 6.23
CA ASN A 7 -12.01 10.07 6.74
C ASN A 7 -13.43 10.11 7.28
N THR A 8 -14.28 9.25 6.75
CA THR A 8 -15.64 9.11 7.26
C THR A 8 -15.94 7.71 7.77
N ASP A 9 -15.16 6.71 7.36
CA ASP A 9 -15.51 5.31 7.61
C ASP A 9 -14.44 4.49 8.30
N PHE A 10 -13.19 4.91 8.25
CA PHE A 10 -12.10 4.07 8.76
C PHE A 10 -11.82 4.35 10.22
N SER A 11 -11.51 3.28 10.96
CA SER A 11 -11.22 3.41 12.38
C SER A 11 -9.88 4.12 12.61
N SER A 12 -9.67 4.55 13.85
CA SER A 12 -8.41 5.18 14.22
C SER A 12 -7.23 4.23 14.11
N LEU A 13 -7.47 2.92 14.10
CA LEU A 13 -6.39 1.96 13.88
C LEU A 13 -5.82 2.08 12.48
N VAL A 14 -6.63 2.51 11.53
CA VAL A 14 -6.17 2.72 10.15
C VAL A 14 -5.55 4.10 9.98
N THR A 15 -6.17 5.12 10.55
CA THR A 15 -5.78 6.52 10.28
C THR A 15 -4.79 7.07 11.29
N GLY A 16 -4.52 6.36 12.38
CA GLY A 16 -3.72 6.89 13.45
C GLY A 16 -4.41 7.99 14.23
N GLY A 17 -5.74 8.02 14.19
CA GLY A 17 -6.52 9.04 14.86
C GLY A 17 -6.69 10.32 14.07
N ARG A 18 -6.19 10.34 12.84
CA ARG A 18 -6.32 11.55 12.01
C ARG A 18 -7.69 11.64 11.38
N SER A 19 -8.05 12.85 10.99
CA SER A 19 -9.32 13.09 10.30
C SER A 19 -9.24 12.78 8.80
N THR A 20 -8.08 12.32 8.33
CA THR A 20 -7.87 12.00 6.92
C THR A 20 -7.36 10.58 6.77
N VAL A 21 -7.48 10.06 5.56
CA VAL A 21 -6.96 8.74 5.21
C VAL A 21 -6.36 8.80 3.83
N ALA A 22 -5.23 8.13 3.64
CA ALA A 22 -4.55 8.09 2.35
C ALA A 22 -5.06 6.89 1.56
N CYS A 23 -5.50 7.13 0.33
CA CYS A 23 -6.11 6.11 -0.51
C CYS A 23 -5.51 6.11 -1.90
N ARG A 24 -5.49 4.93 -2.52
CA ARG A 24 -4.97 4.77 -3.86
C ARG A 24 -5.70 3.65 -4.59
N VAL A 25 -5.89 3.81 -5.89
CA VAL A 25 -6.28 2.71 -6.77
C VAL A 25 -5.01 2.25 -7.47
N PRO A 26 -4.52 1.05 -7.19
CA PRO A 26 -3.23 0.63 -7.76
C PRO A 26 -3.32 0.35 -9.25
N ASP A 27 -2.27 0.73 -9.96
CA ASP A 27 -2.14 0.39 -11.38
C ASP A 27 -1.44 -0.96 -11.50
N HIS A 28 -2.11 -2.00 -11.00
CA HIS A 28 -1.57 -3.35 -10.95
C HIS A 28 -2.75 -4.31 -10.89
N ASN A 29 -2.91 -5.12 -11.92
CA ASN A 29 -4.09 -5.97 -12.03
C ASN A 29 -4.26 -6.92 -10.85
N GLN A 30 -3.17 -7.56 -10.42
CA GLN A 30 -3.25 -8.51 -9.31
C GLN A 30 -3.67 -7.81 -8.02
N ALA A 31 -3.16 -6.61 -7.77
CA ALA A 31 -3.52 -5.86 -6.58
C ALA A 31 -5.00 -5.44 -6.63
N ARG A 32 -5.46 -5.02 -7.80
CA ARG A 32 -6.88 -4.68 -7.94
C ARG A 32 -7.78 -5.90 -7.76
N GLU A 33 -7.36 -7.06 -8.28
CA GLU A 33 -8.12 -8.28 -8.09
C GLU A 33 -8.19 -8.68 -6.64
N LEU A 34 -7.11 -8.48 -5.90
CA LEU A 34 -7.10 -8.78 -4.48
C LEU A 34 -8.13 -7.92 -3.73
N CYS A 35 -8.20 -6.65 -4.04
CA CYS A 35 -9.21 -5.77 -3.44
C CYS A 35 -10.61 -6.21 -3.81
N SER A 36 -10.79 -6.62 -5.03
CA SER A 36 -12.08 -7.08 -5.52
C SER A 36 -12.56 -8.33 -4.79
N UNK A 37 -11.63 -9.06 -4.64
CA UNK A 37 -11.91 -10.19 -4.00
C UNK A 37 -12.19 -10.05 -2.63
N PHE A 38 -11.58 -9.24 -2.06
CA PHE A 38 -11.83 -8.90 -0.66
C PHE A 38 -13.15 -8.16 -0.48
N GLY A 39 -13.56 -7.45 -1.48
CA GLY A 39 -14.83 -6.73 -1.46
C GLY A 39 -14.71 -5.32 -0.93
N GLY A 40 -13.52 -4.73 -0.93
CA GLY A 40 -13.34 -3.37 -0.45
C GLY A 40 -11.89 -2.99 -0.31
N PRO A 41 -11.61 -1.85 0.30
CA PRO A 41 -10.24 -1.40 0.48
C PRO A 41 -9.45 -2.31 1.41
N ILE A 42 -8.16 -2.41 1.15
CA ILE A 42 -7.25 -3.15 2.03
C ILE A 42 -6.12 -2.23 2.49
N ILE A 43 -5.57 -2.55 3.64
CA ILE A 43 -4.43 -1.79 4.16
C ILE A 43 -3.19 -2.18 3.38
N SER A 44 -2.38 -1.19 3.03
CA SER A 44 -1.19 -1.41 2.22
C SER A 44 -0.02 -0.61 2.77
N THR A 45 1.14 -1.24 2.74
CA THR A 45 2.39 -0.59 3.13
C THR A 45 3.53 -1.23 2.34
N SER A 46 4.69 -0.59 2.38
CA SER A 46 5.86 -1.16 1.73
C SER A 46 6.38 -2.36 2.54
N LEU A 47 7.01 -3.28 1.86
CA LEU A 47 7.61 -4.45 2.52
C LEU A 47 9.08 -4.16 2.77
N ASN A 48 9.36 -3.72 3.98
CA ASN A 48 10.74 -3.43 4.37
C ASN A 48 10.83 -3.34 5.88
N ARG A 49 12.02 -3.64 6.37
CA ARG A 49 12.32 -3.31 7.76
C ARG A 49 12.58 -1.82 7.85
N SER A 50 12.28 -1.25 9.00
CA SER A 50 12.38 0.19 9.18
C SER A 50 13.76 0.70 8.76
N GLY A 51 13.78 1.72 7.94
CA GLY A 51 15.02 2.35 7.48
C GLY A 51 15.70 1.63 6.32
N GLN A 52 15.13 0.54 5.83
CA GLN A 52 15.73 -0.20 4.73
C GLN A 52 14.90 -0.06 3.46
N ALA A 53 15.53 -0.32 2.32
CA ALA A 53 14.85 -0.23 1.04
C ALA A 53 13.73 -1.27 0.94
N PRO A 54 12.63 -0.96 0.27
CA PRO A 54 11.56 -1.94 0.09
C PRO A 54 12.00 -3.11 -0.75
N VAL A 55 11.46 -4.29 -0.41
CA VAL A 55 11.65 -5.49 -1.21
C VAL A 55 10.72 -5.40 -2.42
N ILE A 56 11.26 -5.63 -3.62
CA ILE A 56 10.50 -5.46 -4.85
C ILE A 56 10.47 -6.71 -5.73
N SER A 57 10.72 -7.89 -5.16
CA SER A 57 10.59 -9.13 -5.91
C SER A 57 9.97 -10.21 -5.03
N TYR A 58 9.25 -11.12 -5.68
CA TYR A 58 8.67 -12.26 -4.97
C TYR A 58 9.75 -13.12 -4.33
N GLU A 59 10.84 -13.34 -5.06
CA GLU A 59 11.93 -14.19 -4.56
C GLU A 59 12.55 -13.62 -3.31
N LYS A 60 12.80 -12.31 -3.30
CA LYS A 60 13.41 -11.69 -2.14
C LYS A 60 12.43 -11.60 -0.97
N ALA A 61 11.16 -11.35 -1.26
CA ALA A 61 10.14 -11.35 -0.22
C ALA A 61 10.06 -12.71 0.46
N THR A 62 10.07 -13.78 -0.34
CA THR A 62 10.04 -15.13 0.20
C THR A 62 11.29 -15.41 1.04
N ALA A 63 12.44 -15.02 0.55
CA ALA A 63 13.68 -15.28 1.27
C ALA A 63 13.74 -14.55 2.60
N GLU A 64 13.20 -13.35 2.67
CA GLU A 64 13.37 -12.53 3.88
C GLU A 64 12.18 -12.53 4.82
N PHE A 65 10.97 -12.76 4.32
CA PHE A 65 9.77 -12.54 5.13
C PHE A 65 8.82 -13.73 5.21
N SER A 66 9.13 -14.86 4.59
CA SER A 66 8.17 -15.97 4.56
C SER A 66 7.81 -16.48 5.96
N GLY A 67 8.71 -16.33 6.92
CA GLY A 67 8.42 -16.74 8.29
C GLY A 67 7.67 -15.72 9.12
N GLU A 68 7.41 -14.55 8.56
CA GLU A 68 6.83 -13.44 9.29
C GLU A 68 5.46 -13.02 8.79
N VAL A 69 5.03 -13.54 7.63
CA VAL A 69 3.71 -13.24 7.09
C VAL A 69 2.97 -14.55 6.83
N ASP A 70 1.67 -14.47 6.71
CA ASP A 70 0.85 -15.67 6.52
C ASP A 70 0.94 -16.22 5.12
N PHE A 71 1.13 -15.36 4.13
CA PHE A 71 1.15 -15.78 2.75
C PHE A 71 1.84 -14.74 1.89
N ILE A 72 2.57 -15.18 0.87
CA ILE A 72 3.18 -14.28 -0.10
C ILE A 72 2.63 -14.66 -1.47
N LEU A 73 1.89 -13.74 -2.07
CA LEU A 73 1.25 -13.98 -3.34
C LEU A 73 2.28 -13.87 -4.46
N PRO A 74 2.45 -14.92 -5.29
CA PRO A 74 3.41 -14.82 -6.39
C PRO A 74 2.97 -13.76 -7.40
N GLY A 75 3.93 -13.05 -7.93
CA GLY A 75 3.66 -12.04 -8.93
C GLY A 75 4.84 -11.13 -9.10
N GLN A 76 4.66 -10.12 -9.91
CA GLN A 76 5.69 -9.16 -10.22
C GLN A 76 5.20 -7.75 -9.98
N ILE A 77 6.12 -6.88 -9.60
CA ILE A 77 5.86 -5.45 -9.53
C ILE A 77 5.97 -4.89 -10.94
N SER A 78 5.01 -4.07 -11.33
CA SER A 78 5.06 -3.44 -12.66
C SER A 78 5.39 -1.96 -12.50
N GLY A 79 6.38 -1.51 -13.28
CA GLY A 79 6.68 -0.09 -13.40
C GLY A 79 7.02 0.61 -12.10
N TYR A 80 7.74 -0.07 -11.21
CA TYR A 80 8.07 0.53 -9.92
C TYR A 80 9.11 1.63 -10.08
N ASP A 81 8.73 2.84 -9.70
CA ASP A 81 9.61 4.00 -9.73
C ASP A 81 9.80 4.62 -8.35
N GLY A 82 9.50 3.87 -7.31
CA GLY A 82 9.56 4.37 -5.96
C GLY A 82 8.16 4.49 -5.36
N PRO A 83 8.05 5.08 -4.18
CA PRO A 83 6.74 5.22 -3.54
C PRO A 83 5.83 6.12 -4.34
N SER A 84 4.52 5.92 -4.18
CA SER A 84 3.55 6.73 -4.92
C SER A 84 3.64 8.20 -4.53
N THR A 85 3.30 9.06 -5.48
CA THR A 85 3.16 10.48 -5.21
C THR A 85 1.92 10.70 -4.34
N ILE A 86 2.01 11.53 -3.33
CA ILE A 86 0.90 11.79 -2.41
C ILE A 86 0.43 13.23 -2.56
N TYR A 87 -0.86 13.41 -2.75
CA TYR A 87 -1.50 14.73 -2.81
C TYR A 87 -2.44 14.90 -1.61
N GLY A 88 -2.40 16.08 -1.01
CA GLY A 88 -3.29 16.41 0.09
C GLY A 88 -4.67 16.84 -0.38
N LEU A 89 -5.52 17.18 0.60
CA LEU A 89 -6.89 17.60 0.32
C LEU A 89 -6.96 18.83 -0.56
N ASP A 90 -5.99 19.72 -0.44
CA ASP A 90 -5.96 20.96 -1.20
C ASP A 90 -5.29 20.82 -2.55
N GLY A 91 -4.91 19.60 -2.93
CA GLY A 91 -4.23 19.35 -4.18
C GLY A 91 -2.73 19.60 -4.15
N VAL A 92 -2.18 19.95 -2.99
CA VAL A 92 -0.75 20.19 -2.86
C VAL A 92 -0.01 18.86 -2.70
N ARG A 93 1.08 18.70 -3.41
CA ARG A 93 1.88 17.49 -3.36
C ARG A 93 2.61 17.40 -2.02
N LEU A 94 2.44 16.26 -1.32
CA LEU A 94 3.07 16.00 -0.04
C LEU A 94 4.30 15.10 -0.17
N ARG A 95 4.36 14.28 -1.25
CA ARG A 95 5.48 13.37 -1.46
C ARG A 95 5.68 13.10 -2.92
#